data_5dcb104f5863280cd2c09e907eebb643
#
_entry.id   5dcb104f5863280cd2c09e907eebb643
#
_cell.length_a   1.000
_cell.length_b   1.000
_cell.length_c   1.000
_cell.angle_alpha   90.00
_cell.angle_beta   90.00
_cell.angle_gamma   90.00
#
_symmetry.space_group_name_H-M   'P 1'
#
loop_
_entity.id
_entity.type
_entity.pdbx_description
1 polymer ?
#
loop_
_entity_poly.entity_id
_entity_poly.type
_entity_poly.pdbx_seq_one_letter_code
_entity_poly.pdbx_strand_id
1 'polypeptide(L)'
;GSELPQEALATASGDPREWVRRIVELAPELRPNGSAVMKVWGHDALSRGAYSAWDHPSVARRPQFERMHGAIAFAGEHTAGDHSGTMEGALRSGKRAASQVLELLGHA
;
A
#
# COMPACT_ATOMS: atom_id res chain seq x y z
N GLY A 1 -2.13 -15.77 12.82
CA GLY A 1 -2.92 -14.68 12.29
C GLY A 1 -4.12 -15.27 11.58
N SER A 2 -5.34 -14.97 12.03
CA SER A 2 -6.56 -15.36 11.34
C SER A 2 -6.67 -14.53 10.07
N GLU A 3 -6.43 -15.16 8.93
CA GLU A 3 -6.84 -14.57 7.65
C GLU A 3 -8.37 -14.39 7.69
N LEU A 4 -8.81 -13.14 7.54
CA LEU A 4 -10.24 -12.90 7.31
C LEU A 4 -10.61 -13.63 6.00
N PRO A 5 -11.65 -14.45 6.00
CA PRO A 5 -12.05 -15.15 4.78
C PRO A 5 -12.27 -14.14 3.67
N GLN A 6 -11.69 -14.38 2.49
CA GLN A 6 -11.85 -13.49 1.31
C GLN A 6 -13.32 -13.25 0.97
N GLU A 7 -14.18 -14.21 1.25
CA GLU A 7 -15.65 -14.09 1.13
C GLU A 7 -16.23 -13.00 2.04
N ALA A 8 -15.67 -12.81 3.25
CA ALA A 8 -16.14 -11.76 4.16
C ALA A 8 -15.76 -10.35 3.65
N LEU A 9 -14.61 -10.22 2.98
CA LEU A 9 -14.19 -8.97 2.35
C LEU A 9 -15.00 -8.69 1.06
N ALA A 10 -15.32 -9.71 0.29
CA ALA A 10 -16.10 -9.57 -0.93
C ALA A 10 -17.56 -9.21 -0.66
N THR A 11 -18.16 -9.72 0.41
CA THR A 11 -19.58 -9.49 0.76
C THR A 11 -19.83 -8.11 1.38
N ALA A 12 -18.85 -7.56 2.09
CA ALA A 12 -18.94 -6.26 2.75
C ALA A 12 -18.47 -5.09 1.87
N SER A 13 -18.11 -5.34 0.62
CA SER A 13 -17.39 -4.40 -0.23
C SER A 13 -18.17 -3.19 -0.74
N GLY A 14 -19.46 -3.04 -0.41
CA GLY A 14 -20.30 -1.98 -0.98
C GLY A 14 -21.00 -1.06 0.04
N ASP A 15 -21.37 -1.53 1.23
CA ASP A 15 -22.11 -0.73 2.21
C ASP A 15 -21.27 -0.43 3.45
N PRO A 16 -20.93 0.86 3.70
CA PRO A 16 -20.19 1.24 4.90
C PRO A 16 -20.92 0.91 6.21
N ARG A 17 -22.25 0.79 6.20
CA ARG A 17 -23.04 0.43 7.39
C ARG A 17 -22.79 -1.01 7.82
N GLU A 18 -22.58 -1.90 6.89
CA GLU A 18 -22.24 -3.30 7.17
C GLU A 18 -20.89 -3.41 7.90
N TRP A 19 -19.88 -2.60 7.49
CA TRP A 19 -18.61 -2.52 8.16
C TRP A 19 -18.72 -1.95 9.58
N VAL A 20 -19.54 -0.90 9.77
CA VAL A 20 -19.81 -0.35 11.10
C VAL A 20 -20.44 -1.40 12.00
N ARG A 21 -21.43 -2.16 11.50
CA ARG A 21 -22.05 -3.25 12.25
C ARG A 21 -21.03 -4.28 12.71
N ARG A 22 -20.16 -4.75 11.83
CA ARG A 22 -19.11 -5.72 12.15
C ARG A 22 -18.10 -5.20 13.14
N ILE A 23 -17.73 -3.93 13.04
CA ILE A 23 -16.81 -3.29 13.99
C ILE A 23 -17.44 -3.25 15.38
N VAL A 24 -18.71 -2.88 15.49
CA VAL A 24 -19.43 -2.85 16.77
C VAL A 24 -19.62 -4.25 17.35
N GLU A 25 -19.80 -5.27 16.52
CA GLU A 25 -19.84 -6.67 16.96
C GLU A 25 -18.51 -7.13 17.59
N LEU A 26 -17.38 -6.68 17.02
CA LEU A 26 -16.04 -7.01 17.52
C LEU A 26 -15.63 -6.17 18.72
N ALA A 27 -16.14 -4.95 18.81
CA ALA A 27 -15.83 -3.97 19.86
C ALA A 27 -17.13 -3.29 20.33
N PRO A 28 -17.92 -3.96 21.20
CA PRO A 28 -19.24 -3.48 21.63
C PRO A 28 -19.23 -2.17 22.41
N GLU A 29 -18.08 -1.75 22.91
CA GLU A 29 -17.87 -0.48 23.58
C GLU A 29 -17.88 0.73 22.63
N LEU A 30 -17.65 0.52 21.35
CA LEU A 30 -17.68 1.59 20.36
C LEU A 30 -19.10 2.11 20.12
N ARG A 31 -19.19 3.42 20.02
CA ARG A 31 -20.45 4.13 19.71
C ARG A 31 -20.26 4.95 18.44
N PRO A 32 -20.75 4.50 17.29
CA PRO A 32 -20.73 5.30 16.07
C PRO A 32 -21.48 6.61 16.28
N ASN A 33 -20.86 7.75 15.89
CA ASN A 33 -21.40 9.07 16.17
C ASN A 33 -21.87 9.81 14.90
N GLY A 34 -22.06 9.13 13.81
CA GLY A 34 -22.47 9.76 12.55
C GLY A 34 -22.50 8.84 11.36
N SER A 35 -22.40 9.40 10.17
CA SER A 35 -22.32 8.68 8.92
C SER A 35 -20.97 8.03 8.74
N ALA A 36 -20.95 6.79 8.22
CA ALA A 36 -19.74 6.11 7.82
C ALA A 36 -19.41 6.41 6.35
N VAL A 37 -18.14 6.61 6.07
CA VAL A 37 -17.61 6.76 4.70
C VAL A 37 -16.59 5.64 4.49
N MET A 38 -16.68 4.98 3.35
CA MET A 38 -15.75 3.93 2.95
C MET A 38 -15.20 4.21 1.55
N LYS A 39 -13.91 4.03 1.39
CA LYS A 39 -13.25 4.06 0.08
C LYS A 39 -12.63 2.71 -0.20
N VAL A 40 -13.05 2.07 -1.29
CA VAL A 40 -12.45 0.82 -1.78
C VAL A 40 -11.47 1.17 -2.89
N TRP A 41 -10.19 1.21 -2.55
CA TRP A 41 -9.12 1.65 -3.48
C TRP A 41 -8.99 0.76 -4.72
N GLY A 42 -9.33 -0.53 -4.61
CA GLY A 42 -9.33 -1.45 -5.74
C GLY A 42 -10.35 -1.09 -6.83
N HIS A 43 -11.44 -0.41 -6.45
CA HIS A 43 -12.46 0.08 -7.39
C HIS A 43 -12.20 1.49 -7.93
N ASP A 44 -11.18 2.16 -7.41
CA ASP A 44 -10.78 3.47 -7.91
C ASP A 44 -10.04 3.33 -9.24
N ALA A 45 -10.51 4.02 -10.27
CA ALA A 45 -10.00 3.87 -11.64
C ALA A 45 -8.51 4.26 -11.79
N LEU A 46 -8.01 5.15 -10.92
CA LEU A 46 -6.63 5.62 -10.94
C LEU A 46 -5.72 4.79 -10.05
N SER A 47 -6.24 4.28 -8.93
CA SER A 47 -5.46 3.50 -7.95
C SER A 47 -5.42 2.01 -8.28
N ARG A 48 -6.57 1.39 -8.56
CA ARG A 48 -6.76 -0.03 -8.90
C ARG A 48 -6.15 -1.03 -7.92
N GLY A 49 -5.81 -0.58 -6.74
CA GLY A 49 -5.17 -1.40 -5.71
C GLY A 49 -4.88 -0.61 -4.45
N ALA A 50 -4.32 -1.29 -3.46
CA ALA A 50 -3.86 -0.73 -2.22
C ALA A 50 -2.32 -0.67 -2.20
N TYR A 51 -1.73 -0.77 -1.02
CA TYR A 51 -0.27 -0.88 -0.86
C TYR A 51 0.27 -2.20 -1.40
N SER A 52 1.56 -2.25 -1.70
CA SER A 52 2.23 -3.43 -2.24
C SER A 52 2.24 -4.58 -1.25
N ALA A 53 1.84 -5.76 -1.72
CA ALA A 53 2.01 -7.03 -1.04
C ALA A 53 2.92 -7.92 -1.88
N TRP A 54 3.91 -8.54 -1.25
CA TRP A 54 4.87 -9.41 -1.90
C TRP A 54 4.65 -10.85 -1.45
N ASP A 55 4.52 -11.75 -2.40
CA ASP A 55 4.59 -13.17 -2.11
C ASP A 55 6.05 -13.62 -1.88
N HIS A 56 6.23 -14.77 -1.26
CA HIS A 56 7.55 -15.27 -0.88
C HIS A 56 8.55 -15.34 -2.05
N PRO A 57 8.19 -15.81 -3.27
CA PRO A 57 9.12 -15.81 -4.40
C PRO A 57 9.48 -14.41 -4.91
N SER A 58 8.57 -13.45 -4.80
CA SER A 58 8.79 -12.08 -5.30
C SER A 58 9.67 -11.23 -4.40
N VAL A 59 9.79 -11.58 -3.11
CA VAL A 59 10.66 -10.89 -2.15
C VAL A 59 12.11 -10.84 -2.64
N ALA A 60 12.61 -11.91 -3.25
CA ALA A 60 13.98 -11.98 -3.79
C ALA A 60 14.23 -11.00 -4.95
N ARG A 61 13.19 -10.48 -5.58
CA ARG A 61 13.28 -9.52 -6.69
C ARG A 61 13.27 -8.06 -6.23
N ARG A 62 12.94 -7.77 -4.98
CA ARG A 62 12.85 -6.40 -4.43
C ARG A 62 14.07 -5.53 -4.75
N PRO A 63 15.35 -6.03 -4.60
CA PRO A 63 16.51 -5.20 -4.86
C PRO A 63 16.64 -4.70 -6.30
N GLN A 64 15.97 -5.36 -7.26
CA GLN A 64 15.98 -4.93 -8.65
C GLN A 64 15.23 -3.62 -8.85
N PHE A 65 14.17 -3.35 -8.05
CA PHE A 65 13.40 -2.12 -8.13
C PHE A 65 14.05 -0.93 -7.43
N GLU A 66 15.09 -1.19 -6.64
CA GLU A 66 15.84 -0.14 -5.96
C GLU A 66 16.96 0.46 -6.82
N ARG A 67 17.32 -0.22 -7.89
CA ARG A 67 18.43 0.18 -8.77
C ARG A 67 17.92 0.97 -9.97
N MET A 68 18.78 1.80 -10.51
CA MET A 68 18.55 2.41 -11.81
C MET A 68 18.63 1.36 -12.93
N HIS A 69 17.85 1.56 -13.96
CA HIS A 69 17.89 0.80 -15.21
C HIS A 69 18.23 1.76 -16.36
N GLY A 70 19.50 1.88 -16.68
CA GLY A 70 19.99 2.93 -17.57
C GLY A 70 19.73 4.31 -16.98
N ALA A 71 18.98 5.16 -17.66
CA ALA A 71 18.61 6.50 -17.21
C ALA A 71 17.26 6.55 -16.45
N ILE A 72 16.67 5.40 -16.09
CA ILE A 72 15.40 5.32 -15.41
C ILE A 72 15.60 5.00 -13.94
N ALA A 73 15.12 5.86 -13.05
CA ALA A 73 15.03 5.62 -11.62
C ALA A 73 13.59 5.35 -11.20
N PHE A 74 13.37 4.42 -10.27
CA PHE A 74 12.06 4.08 -9.73
C PHE A 74 11.90 4.60 -8.32
N ALA A 75 10.75 5.15 -8.01
CA ALA A 75 10.35 5.56 -6.67
C ALA A 75 8.92 5.09 -6.38
N GLY A 76 8.59 4.97 -5.12
CA GLY A 76 7.30 4.50 -4.61
C GLY A 76 7.52 3.49 -3.49
N GLU A 77 6.51 3.27 -2.65
CA GLU A 77 6.62 2.36 -1.51
C GLU A 77 6.99 0.93 -1.95
N HIS A 78 6.55 0.49 -3.13
CA HIS A 78 6.85 -0.81 -3.72
C HIS A 78 8.34 -1.01 -4.05
N THR A 79 9.13 0.07 -4.11
CA THR A 79 10.58 0.05 -4.35
C THR A 79 11.40 0.30 -3.09
N ALA A 80 10.81 0.15 -1.91
CA ALA A 80 11.41 0.56 -0.64
C ALA A 80 11.93 -0.61 0.21
N GLY A 81 12.19 -1.76 -0.37
CA GLY A 81 12.70 -2.93 0.32
C GLY A 81 11.86 -3.31 1.54
N ASP A 82 12.47 -3.36 2.72
CA ASP A 82 11.81 -3.74 3.97
C ASP A 82 10.78 -2.70 4.47
N HIS A 83 10.79 -1.49 3.91
CA HIS A 83 9.79 -0.45 4.19
C HIS A 83 8.64 -0.43 3.18
N SER A 84 8.54 -1.44 2.32
CA SER A 84 7.45 -1.58 1.35
C SER A 84 6.08 -1.54 2.03
N GLY A 85 5.10 -0.95 1.39
CA GLY A 85 3.74 -0.79 1.95
C GLY A 85 3.59 0.36 2.95
N THR A 86 4.62 1.18 3.18
CA THR A 86 4.59 2.26 4.17
C THR A 86 4.82 3.63 3.56
N MET A 87 4.31 4.68 4.24
CA MET A 87 4.58 6.08 3.87
C MET A 87 6.06 6.42 3.99
N GLU A 88 6.72 5.91 5.03
CA GLU A 88 8.17 6.06 5.21
C GLU A 88 8.94 5.44 4.04
N GLY A 89 8.52 4.26 3.57
CA GLY A 89 9.10 3.62 2.39
C GLY A 89 8.94 4.47 1.14
N ALA A 90 7.78 5.08 0.94
CA ALA A 90 7.56 5.99 -0.18
C ALA A 90 8.55 7.18 -0.16
N LEU A 91 8.72 7.83 1.01
CA LEU A 91 9.66 8.94 1.18
C LEU A 91 11.11 8.52 0.98
N ARG A 92 11.54 7.40 1.55
CA ARG A 92 12.91 6.87 1.39
C ARG A 92 13.21 6.53 -0.05
N SER A 93 12.29 5.89 -0.75
CA SER A 93 12.46 5.54 -2.15
C SER A 93 12.57 6.78 -3.05
N GLY A 94 11.79 7.82 -2.77
CA GLY A 94 11.88 9.11 -3.46
C GLY A 94 13.25 9.77 -3.27
N LYS A 95 13.74 9.81 -2.03
CA LYS A 95 15.08 10.36 -1.72
C LYS A 95 16.18 9.57 -2.43
N ARG A 96 16.14 8.25 -2.39
CA ARG A 96 17.09 7.38 -3.11
C ARG A 96 17.08 7.65 -4.61
N ALA A 97 15.89 7.65 -5.24
CA ALA A 97 15.75 7.89 -6.67
C ALA A 97 16.29 9.29 -7.08
N ALA A 98 16.02 10.33 -6.28
CA ALA A 98 16.54 11.66 -6.51
C ALA A 98 18.08 11.67 -6.46
N SER A 99 18.71 11.03 -5.45
CA SER A 99 20.17 10.92 -5.38
C SER A 99 20.75 10.20 -6.61
N GLN A 100 20.15 9.10 -7.03
CA GLN A 100 20.56 8.35 -8.22
C GLN A 100 20.53 9.21 -9.49
N VAL A 101 19.48 10.03 -9.64
CA VAL A 101 19.36 10.94 -10.79
C VAL A 101 20.41 12.04 -10.73
N LEU A 102 20.67 12.62 -9.56
CA LEU A 102 21.70 13.65 -9.38
C LEU A 102 23.09 13.11 -9.69
N GLU A 103 23.42 11.91 -9.23
CA GLU A 103 24.67 11.22 -9.56
C GLU A 103 24.83 11.02 -11.07
N LEU A 104 23.77 10.55 -11.75
CA LEU A 104 23.76 10.39 -13.21
C LEU A 104 24.03 11.71 -13.94
N LEU A 105 23.49 12.81 -13.43
CA LEU A 105 23.65 14.15 -14.00
C LEU A 105 24.97 14.84 -13.60
N GLY A 106 25.82 14.20 -12.80
CA GLY A 106 27.07 14.76 -12.32
C GLY A 106 26.92 15.87 -11.28
N HIS A 107 25.81 15.89 -10.54
CA HIS A 107 25.51 16.85 -9.47
C HIS A 107 25.65 16.26 -8.05
N ALA A 108 26.35 15.14 -7.94
CA ALA A 108 26.59 14.51 -6.64
C ALA A 108 27.78 15.17 -5.91
#